data_0b5971be0090c38a0643ba48b49567df
#
_entry.id   0b5971be0090c38a0643ba48b49567df
#
_cell.length_a   1.000
_cell.length_b   1.000
_cell.length_c   1.000
_cell.angle_alpha   90.00
_cell.angle_beta   90.00
_cell.angle_gamma   90.00
#
_symmetry.space_group_name_H-M   'P 1'
#
loop_
_entity.id
_entity.type
_entity.pdbx_description
1 polymer ?
#
loop_
_entity_poly.entity_id
_entity_poly.type
_entity_poly.pdbx_seq_one_letter_code
_entity_poly.pdbx_strand_id
1 'polypeptide(L)'
;MNKTVFSVLKWASVSGVLLVVMSCRRATPGLEISQLVKTAEVQKYDGECSTTYPGKIKAASDVQLAFRVAGPILRFNAEVGEFVKKGEVLAEIDPRDYKLQYEATKAEYTQVTEEADRVIELYHRKSVPVNDYDKAVAAKQRIASLYHANLNALNDTKLKAPFDG
;
A
#
# COMPACT_ATOMS: atom_id res chain seq x y z
N MET A 1 -112.13 45.03 -42.81
CA MET A 1 -111.79 43.71 -42.17
C MET A 1 -110.42 43.33 -42.62
N ASN A 2 -109.34 43.31 -41.99
CA ASN A 2 -108.79 43.54 -40.66
C ASN A 2 -107.27 43.84 -40.79
N LYS A 3 -106.90 45.14 -40.83
CA LYS A 3 -105.44 45.52 -40.82
C LYS A 3 -104.79 45.29 -39.46
N THR A 4 -105.60 45.16 -38.38
CA THR A 4 -105.13 44.95 -36.98
C THR A 4 -104.66 43.53 -36.70
N VAL A 5 -105.34 42.51 -37.31
CA VAL A 5 -104.98 41.10 -37.10
C VAL A 5 -103.61 40.76 -37.76
N PHE A 6 -103.32 41.42 -38.91
CA PHE A 6 -102.04 41.19 -39.61
C PHE A 6 -100.81 41.81 -38.89
N SER A 7 -101.09 42.89 -38.15
CA SER A 7 -100.00 43.52 -37.33
C SER A 7 -99.65 42.73 -36.12
N VAL A 8 -100.65 42.16 -35.42
CA VAL A 8 -100.41 41.30 -34.22
C VAL A 8 -99.70 40.00 -34.55
N LEU A 9 -100.01 39.42 -35.74
CA LEU A 9 -99.42 38.19 -36.21
C LEU A 9 -97.87 38.39 -36.55
N LYS A 10 -97.52 39.57 -37.12
CA LYS A 10 -96.11 39.91 -37.39
C LYS A 10 -95.34 40.17 -36.14
N TRP A 11 -95.94 40.77 -35.14
CA TRP A 11 -95.22 40.98 -33.85
C TRP A 11 -95.03 39.70 -33.07
N ALA A 12 -95.97 38.76 -33.11
CA ALA A 12 -95.86 37.43 -32.50
C ALA A 12 -94.73 36.59 -33.12
N SER A 13 -94.63 36.68 -34.49
CA SER A 13 -93.57 35.94 -35.18
C SER A 13 -92.15 36.47 -34.91
N VAL A 14 -91.98 37.78 -34.78
CA VAL A 14 -90.71 38.42 -34.47
C VAL A 14 -90.31 38.16 -33.01
N SER A 15 -91.29 38.14 -32.09
CA SER A 15 -91.05 37.82 -30.67
C SER A 15 -90.66 36.35 -30.52
N GLY A 16 -91.25 35.42 -31.30
CA GLY A 16 -90.86 33.98 -31.27
C GLY A 16 -89.49 33.70 -31.78
N VAL A 17 -89.02 34.41 -32.80
CA VAL A 17 -87.69 34.27 -33.39
C VAL A 17 -86.61 34.82 -32.41
N LEU A 18 -86.94 35.91 -31.68
CA LEU A 18 -85.99 36.51 -30.70
C LEU A 18 -85.78 35.60 -29.49
N LEU A 19 -86.76 34.83 -29.05
CA LEU A 19 -86.70 33.90 -27.98
C LEU A 19 -85.88 32.64 -28.34
N VAL A 20 -85.86 32.20 -29.57
CA VAL A 20 -85.07 31.03 -30.02
C VAL A 20 -83.57 31.36 -30.10
N VAL A 21 -83.22 32.62 -30.40
CA VAL A 21 -81.82 33.05 -30.50
C VAL A 21 -81.13 33.16 -29.10
N MET A 22 -81.93 33.38 -28.06
CA MET A 22 -81.39 33.44 -26.70
C MET A 22 -81.17 32.09 -26.02
N SER A 23 -81.64 30.99 -26.61
CA SER A 23 -81.53 29.63 -26.02
C SER A 23 -80.24 28.94 -26.33
N CYS A 24 -79.29 29.47 -27.10
CA CYS A 24 -78.01 28.82 -27.48
C CYS A 24 -76.78 29.28 -26.75
N ARG A 25 -76.88 29.75 -25.51
CA ARG A 25 -75.70 29.91 -24.64
C ARG A 25 -75.79 28.95 -23.51
N ARG A 26 -75.69 27.63 -23.80
CA ARG A 26 -75.17 26.67 -22.81
C ARG A 26 -73.68 26.78 -22.90
N ALA A 27 -73.10 27.48 -21.90
CA ALA A 27 -71.70 27.30 -21.58
C ALA A 27 -71.52 25.84 -21.13
N THR A 28 -70.94 25.07 -22.00
CA THR A 28 -70.37 23.77 -21.53
C THR A 28 -69.39 24.08 -20.43
N PRO A 29 -69.58 23.59 -19.18
CA PRO A 29 -68.53 23.67 -18.20
C PRO A 29 -67.38 22.93 -18.82
N GLY A 30 -66.26 23.64 -19.03
CA GLY A 30 -65.03 23.01 -19.44
C GLY A 30 -64.77 21.92 -18.42
N LEU A 31 -64.66 20.69 -18.89
CA LEU A 31 -64.15 19.64 -18.09
C LEU A 31 -62.72 20.08 -17.64
N GLU A 32 -62.61 20.61 -16.43
CA GLU A 32 -61.30 20.71 -15.78
C GLU A 32 -60.78 19.30 -15.69
N ILE A 33 -59.88 18.97 -16.61
CA ILE A 33 -59.12 17.71 -16.51
C ILE A 33 -58.18 17.92 -15.34
N SER A 34 -58.62 17.62 -14.14
CA SER A 34 -57.75 17.55 -13.01
C SER A 34 -56.81 16.37 -13.24
N GLN A 35 -55.59 16.65 -13.65
CA GLN A 35 -54.55 15.63 -13.68
C GLN A 35 -54.30 15.18 -12.25
N LEU A 36 -54.60 13.93 -12.02
CA LEU A 36 -54.28 13.30 -10.75
C LEU A 36 -52.73 13.18 -10.65
N VAL A 37 -52.09 14.14 -9.99
CA VAL A 37 -50.66 14.10 -9.73
C VAL A 37 -50.43 13.45 -8.37
N LYS A 38 -49.61 12.42 -8.35
CA LYS A 38 -49.19 11.81 -7.13
C LYS A 38 -48.09 12.70 -6.52
N THR A 39 -48.43 13.41 -5.47
CA THR A 39 -47.47 14.21 -4.70
C THR A 39 -46.92 13.36 -3.55
N ALA A 40 -45.65 13.44 -3.35
CA ALA A 40 -45.00 12.90 -2.18
C ALA A 40 -44.33 14.03 -1.37
N GLU A 41 -44.47 13.99 -0.10
CA GLU A 41 -43.79 14.92 0.79
C GLU A 41 -42.29 14.62 0.77
N VAL A 42 -41.46 15.66 0.55
CA VAL A 42 -40.03 15.56 0.58
C VAL A 42 -39.60 15.36 2.04
N GLN A 43 -39.18 14.15 2.36
CA GLN A 43 -38.58 13.88 3.66
C GLN A 43 -37.10 14.11 3.59
N LYS A 44 -36.55 14.77 4.62
CA LYS A 44 -35.12 14.91 4.79
C LYS A 44 -34.52 13.52 5.01
N TYR A 45 -33.60 13.14 4.13
CA TYR A 45 -32.88 11.90 4.28
C TYR A 45 -31.78 12.09 5.35
N ASP A 46 -32.05 11.61 6.57
CA ASP A 46 -31.09 11.64 7.68
C ASP A 46 -30.26 10.32 7.75
N GLY A 47 -30.27 9.54 6.68
CA GLY A 47 -29.47 8.32 6.58
C GLY A 47 -27.99 8.64 6.43
N GLU A 48 -27.16 8.06 7.28
CA GLU A 48 -25.72 8.08 7.08
C GLU A 48 -25.37 7.44 5.73
N CYS A 49 -24.76 8.21 4.86
CA CYS A 49 -24.27 7.71 3.59
C CYS A 49 -22.98 6.93 3.83
N SER A 50 -23.11 5.67 4.26
CA SER A 50 -21.97 4.78 4.44
C SER A 50 -21.55 4.22 3.08
N THR A 51 -20.37 4.62 2.62
CA THR A 51 -19.77 4.06 1.41
C THR A 51 -18.70 3.06 1.80
N THR A 52 -18.91 1.80 1.41
CA THR A 52 -17.94 0.73 1.67
C THR A 52 -17.01 0.59 0.48
N TYR A 53 -15.72 0.75 0.71
CA TYR A 53 -14.68 0.50 -0.29
C TYR A 53 -14.01 -0.84 -0.04
N PRO A 54 -13.85 -1.69 -1.06
CA PRO A 54 -13.05 -2.89 -0.94
C PRO A 54 -11.58 -2.50 -0.75
N GLY A 55 -10.94 -3.01 0.30
CA GLY A 55 -9.53 -2.78 0.61
C GLY A 55 -8.83 -4.08 0.94
N LYS A 56 -7.52 -4.13 0.64
CA LYS A 56 -6.63 -5.22 1.06
C LYS A 56 -5.62 -4.68 2.05
N ILE A 57 -5.58 -5.26 3.24
CA ILE A 57 -4.56 -4.97 4.24
C ILE A 57 -3.26 -5.66 3.79
N LYS A 58 -2.17 -4.90 3.75
CA LYS A 58 -0.81 -5.39 3.54
C LYS A 58 0.07 -4.94 4.69
N ALA A 59 1.12 -5.72 4.98
CA ALA A 59 2.14 -5.31 5.93
C ALA A 59 2.79 -3.99 5.47
N ALA A 60 3.07 -3.09 6.41
CA ALA A 60 3.77 -1.83 6.14
C ALA A 60 5.23 -2.07 5.72
N SER A 61 5.83 -3.13 6.28
CA SER A 61 7.17 -3.61 5.93
C SER A 61 7.10 -5.10 5.64
N ASP A 62 7.65 -5.51 4.52
CA ASP A 62 7.75 -6.90 4.08
C ASP A 62 9.15 -7.11 3.49
N VAL A 63 9.83 -8.15 3.91
CA VAL A 63 11.20 -8.45 3.46
C VAL A 63 11.39 -9.96 3.26
N GLN A 64 11.97 -10.31 2.13
CA GLN A 64 12.39 -11.68 1.87
C GLN A 64 13.83 -11.86 2.37
N LEU A 65 14.00 -12.71 3.37
CA LEU A 65 15.30 -13.03 3.94
C LEU A 65 15.89 -14.26 3.26
N ALA A 66 17.18 -14.19 2.95
CA ALA A 66 17.95 -15.30 2.42
C ALA A 66 19.32 -15.37 3.10
N PHE A 67 19.85 -16.57 3.25
CA PHE A 67 21.23 -16.76 3.69
C PHE A 67 22.20 -16.26 2.61
N ARG A 68 23.30 -15.64 3.04
CA ARG A 68 24.37 -15.17 2.15
C ARG A 68 25.45 -16.23 1.92
N VAL A 69 25.41 -17.32 2.71
CA VAL A 69 26.31 -18.45 2.64
C VAL A 69 25.54 -19.75 2.40
N ALA A 70 26.18 -20.75 1.78
CA ALA A 70 25.57 -22.01 1.48
C ALA A 70 25.77 -23.02 2.64
N GLY A 71 24.82 -23.92 2.82
CA GLY A 71 24.96 -25.02 3.79
C GLY A 71 23.62 -25.61 4.21
N PRO A 72 23.66 -26.74 4.93
CA PRO A 72 22.44 -27.34 5.47
C PRO A 72 21.91 -26.47 6.62
N ILE A 73 20.59 -26.26 6.65
CA ILE A 73 19.94 -25.57 7.76
C ILE A 73 19.95 -26.50 8.97
N LEU A 74 20.52 -26.03 10.07
CA LEU A 74 20.60 -26.77 11.31
C LEU A 74 19.31 -26.64 12.12
N ARG A 75 18.73 -25.44 12.19
CA ARG A 75 17.50 -25.18 12.93
C ARG A 75 16.78 -23.92 12.45
N PHE A 76 15.47 -23.90 12.67
CA PHE A 76 14.63 -22.72 12.66
C PHE A 76 14.21 -22.39 14.09
N ASN A 77 14.31 -21.12 14.50
CA ASN A 77 13.97 -20.66 15.84
C ASN A 77 12.68 -19.85 15.88
N ALA A 78 12.10 -19.51 14.73
CA ALA A 78 10.88 -18.70 14.63
C ALA A 78 9.76 -19.51 13.96
N GLU A 79 8.52 -19.34 14.45
CA GLU A 79 7.31 -19.94 13.90
C GLU A 79 6.46 -18.89 13.18
N VAL A 80 5.57 -19.37 12.30
CA VAL A 80 4.66 -18.47 11.57
C VAL A 80 3.66 -17.83 12.54
N GLY A 81 3.61 -16.49 12.56
CA GLY A 81 2.75 -15.72 13.46
C GLY A 81 3.41 -15.33 14.79
N GLU A 82 4.66 -15.73 15.02
CA GLU A 82 5.43 -15.33 16.20
C GLU A 82 6.02 -13.93 16.01
N PHE A 83 5.97 -13.12 17.07
CA PHE A 83 6.59 -11.80 17.08
C PHE A 83 8.09 -11.93 17.38
N VAL A 84 8.92 -11.35 16.51
CA VAL A 84 10.39 -11.39 16.61
C VAL A 84 10.99 -10.00 16.77
N LYS A 85 12.09 -9.89 17.48
CA LYS A 85 12.81 -8.63 17.69
C LYS A 85 13.94 -8.47 16.67
N LYS A 86 14.25 -7.23 16.33
CA LYS A 86 15.40 -6.89 15.50
C LYS A 86 16.69 -7.51 16.04
N GLY A 87 17.42 -8.22 15.16
CA GLY A 87 18.65 -8.91 15.50
C GLY A 87 18.46 -10.33 16.05
N GLU A 88 17.23 -10.75 16.29
CA GLU A 88 16.92 -12.12 16.72
C GLU A 88 17.26 -13.13 15.63
N VAL A 89 17.79 -14.30 16.01
CA VAL A 89 18.21 -15.35 15.08
C VAL A 89 17.00 -16.21 14.72
N LEU A 90 16.54 -16.07 13.47
CA LEU A 90 15.38 -16.79 12.92
C LEU A 90 15.74 -18.21 12.48
N ALA A 91 16.91 -18.37 11.89
CA ALA A 91 17.40 -19.65 11.41
C ALA A 91 18.92 -19.69 11.44
N GLU A 92 19.49 -20.88 11.46
CA GLU A 92 20.93 -21.10 11.50
C GLU A 92 21.35 -22.22 10.55
N ILE A 93 22.34 -21.95 9.71
CA ILE A 93 23.08 -22.94 8.92
C ILE A 93 24.15 -23.58 9.80
N ASP A 94 24.53 -24.83 9.52
CA ASP A 94 25.61 -25.50 10.23
C ASP A 94 26.92 -24.68 10.17
N PRO A 95 27.39 -24.13 11.29
CA PRO A 95 28.53 -23.20 11.29
C PRO A 95 29.90 -23.90 11.40
N ARG A 96 29.97 -25.25 11.49
CA ARG A 96 31.20 -25.98 11.83
C ARG A 96 32.36 -25.65 10.90
N ASP A 97 32.13 -25.74 9.59
CA ASP A 97 33.18 -25.49 8.61
C ASP A 97 33.58 -24.01 8.57
N TYR A 98 32.62 -23.10 8.66
CA TYR A 98 32.89 -21.66 8.72
C TYR A 98 33.67 -21.28 9.99
N LYS A 99 33.37 -21.92 11.12
CA LYS A 99 34.09 -21.71 12.37
C LYS A 99 35.55 -22.19 12.29
N LEU A 100 35.78 -23.38 11.73
CA LEU A 100 37.14 -23.90 11.54
C LEU A 100 37.96 -23.00 10.61
N GLN A 101 37.35 -22.54 9.51
CA GLN A 101 38.02 -21.63 8.56
C GLN A 101 38.33 -20.26 9.20
N TYR A 102 37.40 -19.72 10.00
CA TYR A 102 37.62 -18.49 10.75
C TYR A 102 38.78 -18.67 11.77
N GLU A 103 38.80 -19.76 12.55
CA GLU A 103 39.83 -20.02 13.52
C GLU A 103 41.23 -20.18 12.88
N ALA A 104 41.33 -20.90 11.77
CA ALA A 104 42.57 -21.04 11.00
C ALA A 104 43.04 -19.66 10.49
N THR A 105 42.16 -18.88 9.87
CA THR A 105 42.54 -17.55 9.38
C THR A 105 42.86 -16.58 10.51
N LYS A 106 42.20 -16.70 11.65
CA LYS A 106 42.51 -15.89 12.84
C LYS A 106 43.94 -16.15 13.36
N ALA A 107 44.37 -17.41 13.39
CA ALA A 107 45.75 -17.76 13.79
C ALA A 107 46.78 -17.19 12.82
N GLU A 108 46.55 -17.31 11.50
CA GLU A 108 47.39 -16.71 10.45
C GLU A 108 47.40 -15.17 10.54
N TYR A 109 46.23 -14.53 10.76
CA TYR A 109 46.13 -13.08 10.95
C TYR A 109 46.97 -12.60 12.13
N THR A 110 46.97 -13.30 13.26
CA THR A 110 47.77 -12.96 14.41
C THR A 110 49.26 -13.06 14.08
N GLN A 111 49.71 -14.18 13.49
CA GLN A 111 51.10 -14.38 13.11
C GLN A 111 51.63 -13.30 12.13
N VAL A 112 50.91 -13.10 11.01
CA VAL A 112 51.34 -12.15 9.97
C VAL A 112 51.33 -10.71 10.49
N THR A 113 50.34 -10.37 11.34
CA THR A 113 50.24 -9.02 11.93
C THR A 113 51.42 -8.75 12.84
N GLU A 114 51.77 -9.68 13.74
CA GLU A 114 52.93 -9.54 14.66
C GLU A 114 54.24 -9.46 13.88
N GLU A 115 54.38 -10.25 12.79
CA GLU A 115 55.57 -10.19 11.93
C GLU A 115 55.67 -8.86 11.19
N ALA A 116 54.57 -8.39 10.62
CA ALA A 116 54.52 -7.11 9.96
C ALA A 116 54.81 -5.94 10.91
N ASP A 117 54.26 -5.98 12.13
CA ASP A 117 54.50 -4.93 13.12
C ASP A 117 55.96 -4.86 13.54
N ARG A 118 56.67 -6.01 13.65
CA ARG A 118 58.11 -6.05 13.88
C ARG A 118 58.91 -5.41 12.74
N VAL A 119 58.56 -5.70 11.49
CA VAL A 119 59.25 -5.10 10.32
C VAL A 119 58.99 -3.60 10.25
N ILE A 120 57.76 -3.17 10.52
CA ILE A 120 57.38 -1.75 10.57
C ILE A 120 58.19 -1.00 11.63
N GLU A 121 58.35 -1.60 12.83
CA GLU A 121 59.15 -1.02 13.90
C GLU A 121 60.64 -0.93 13.52
N LEU A 122 61.23 -1.98 12.89
CA LEU A 122 62.59 -1.97 12.39
C LEU A 122 62.81 -0.91 11.31
N TYR A 123 61.82 -0.66 10.44
CA TYR A 123 61.87 0.39 9.48
C TYR A 123 61.94 1.78 10.13
N HIS A 124 61.14 2.03 11.14
CA HIS A 124 61.21 3.30 11.89
C HIS A 124 62.58 3.51 12.57
N ARG A 125 63.27 2.41 12.92
CA ARG A 125 64.65 2.43 13.44
C ARG A 125 65.70 2.48 12.33
N LYS A 126 65.28 2.60 11.04
CA LYS A 126 66.15 2.61 9.86
C LYS A 126 67.01 1.34 9.69
N SER A 127 66.52 0.20 10.19
CA SER A 127 67.21 -1.10 10.19
C SER A 127 66.83 -1.98 9.00
N VAL A 128 65.79 -1.66 8.26
CA VAL A 128 65.33 -2.40 7.06
C VAL A 128 64.98 -1.43 5.91
N PRO A 129 65.11 -1.88 4.65
CA PRO A 129 64.79 -1.06 3.46
C PRO A 129 63.29 -0.82 3.33
N VAL A 130 62.86 0.26 2.59
CA VAL A 130 61.47 0.62 2.37
C VAL A 130 60.67 -0.48 1.67
N ASN A 131 61.28 -1.24 0.76
CA ASN A 131 60.61 -2.37 0.08
C ASN A 131 60.11 -3.43 1.05
N ASP A 132 60.84 -3.72 2.16
CA ASP A 132 60.43 -4.69 3.16
C ASP A 132 59.30 -4.12 4.03
N TYR A 133 59.34 -2.83 4.33
CA TYR A 133 58.23 -2.13 4.96
C TYR A 133 56.96 -2.22 4.12
N ASP A 134 57.02 -1.89 2.79
CA ASP A 134 55.85 -1.93 1.89
C ASP A 134 55.28 -3.36 1.80
N LYS A 135 56.13 -4.39 1.73
CA LYS A 135 55.70 -5.80 1.75
C LYS A 135 54.99 -6.17 3.05
N ALA A 136 55.52 -5.74 4.17
CA ALA A 136 54.93 -6.01 5.49
C ALA A 136 53.54 -5.36 5.63
N VAL A 137 53.40 -4.10 5.22
CA VAL A 137 52.11 -3.37 5.21
C VAL A 137 51.10 -4.07 4.30
N ALA A 138 51.50 -4.44 3.08
CA ALA A 138 50.64 -5.13 2.13
C ALA A 138 50.20 -6.52 2.65
N ALA A 139 51.13 -7.28 3.27
CA ALA A 139 50.82 -8.58 3.87
C ALA A 139 49.80 -8.44 5.01
N LYS A 140 49.97 -7.47 5.89
CA LYS A 140 49.07 -7.16 7.02
C LYS A 140 47.65 -6.80 6.49
N GLN A 141 47.59 -5.97 5.49
CA GLN A 141 46.30 -5.58 4.90
C GLN A 141 45.58 -6.75 4.22
N ARG A 142 46.33 -7.58 3.49
CA ARG A 142 45.79 -8.79 2.81
C ARG A 142 45.18 -9.76 3.81
N ILE A 143 45.91 -10.08 4.88
CA ILE A 143 45.44 -11.04 5.87
C ILE A 143 44.29 -10.48 6.71
N ALA A 144 44.25 -9.17 7.00
CA ALA A 144 43.15 -8.52 7.67
C ALA A 144 41.85 -8.63 6.83
N SER A 145 41.97 -8.43 5.52
CA SER A 145 40.83 -8.58 4.63
C SER A 145 40.28 -10.02 4.61
N LEU A 146 41.17 -11.02 4.56
CA LEU A 146 40.77 -12.43 4.60
C LEU A 146 40.14 -12.82 5.93
N TYR A 147 40.70 -12.35 7.05
CA TYR A 147 40.13 -12.53 8.38
C TYR A 147 38.71 -11.97 8.50
N HIS A 148 38.49 -10.74 8.03
CA HIS A 148 37.16 -10.15 8.04
C HIS A 148 36.17 -10.86 7.10
N ALA A 149 36.63 -11.37 5.96
CA ALA A 149 35.78 -12.15 5.05
C ALA A 149 35.27 -13.43 5.72
N ASN A 150 36.15 -14.18 6.37
CA ASN A 150 35.80 -15.41 7.08
C ASN A 150 34.95 -15.14 8.34
N LEU A 151 35.21 -14.06 9.06
CA LEU A 151 34.38 -13.62 10.17
C LEU A 151 32.92 -13.27 9.69
N ASN A 152 32.82 -12.57 8.59
CA ASN A 152 31.50 -12.25 7.98
C ASN A 152 30.79 -13.52 7.53
N ALA A 153 31.49 -14.45 6.87
CA ALA A 153 30.92 -15.73 6.45
C ALA A 153 30.36 -16.54 7.64
N LEU A 154 31.13 -16.57 8.78
CA LEU A 154 30.64 -17.19 10.00
C LEU A 154 29.42 -16.49 10.60
N ASN A 155 29.38 -15.17 10.57
CA ASN A 155 28.22 -14.41 11.04
C ASN A 155 27.00 -14.62 10.13
N ASP A 156 27.21 -14.74 8.82
CA ASP A 156 26.18 -14.96 7.81
C ASP A 156 25.56 -16.36 7.86
N THR A 157 26.09 -17.28 8.68
CA THR A 157 25.42 -18.56 9.00
C THR A 157 24.17 -18.37 9.85
N LYS A 158 23.97 -17.20 10.46
CA LYS A 158 22.81 -16.86 11.29
C LYS A 158 21.93 -15.84 10.58
N LEU A 159 20.74 -16.28 10.22
CA LEU A 159 19.73 -15.39 9.64
C LEU A 159 19.06 -14.60 10.75
N LYS A 160 19.18 -13.27 10.71
CA LYS A 160 18.65 -12.38 11.75
C LYS A 160 17.53 -11.49 11.21
N ALA A 161 16.57 -11.17 12.09
CA ALA A 161 15.51 -10.22 11.78
C ALA A 161 16.08 -8.80 11.60
N PRO A 162 15.75 -8.09 10.49
CA PRO A 162 16.24 -6.73 10.24
C PRO A 162 15.45 -5.65 11.00
N PHE A 163 14.23 -5.94 11.43
CA PHE A 163 13.33 -5.07 12.19
C PHE A 163 12.43 -5.92 13.09
N ASP A 164 11.70 -5.26 13.98
CA ASP A 164 10.69 -5.89 14.85
C ASP A 164 9.41 -6.21 14.07
N GLY A 165 8.80 -7.38 14.25
CA GLY A 165 7.60 -7.74 13.52
C GLY A 165 7.04 -9.12 13.84
#